data_7a511e65cf966651d10235309c2a3823
#
_entry.id   7a511e65cf966651d10235309c2a3823
#
_cell.length_a   1.000
_cell.length_b   1.000
_cell.length_c   1.000
_cell.angle_alpha   90.00
_cell.angle_beta   90.00
_cell.angle_gamma   90.00
#
_symmetry.space_group_name_H-M   'P 1'
#
loop_
_entity.id
_entity.type
_entity.pdbx_description
1 polymer ?
#
loop_
_entity_poly.entity_id
_entity_poly.type
_entity_poly.pdbx_seq_one_letter_code
_entity_poly.pdbx_strand_id
1 'polypeptide(L)'
;MTQLIGTGKLHLCSQAILQLVGRSLASAHPLNGYLDSIDEFGGGWAGEDLPRAFGAIGPVAVPVLSAYLVDPSHGLWSCAAAAEGLKQIGQQHPEARVGCIVALAERLAQSAELDPTLNGFIISGLIDLEAVEAVVVMERTFAADRVDLSITGDWQDVQIALGLLVERQTPRPKLHRGLSPRRQEEAQQRQA
;
A
#
# COMPACT_ATOMS: atom_id res chain seq x y z
N MET A 1 -30.23 -13.64 -4.00
CA MET A 1 -29.76 -14.65 -3.01
C MET A 1 -28.24 -14.78 -2.93
N THR A 2 -27.47 -14.04 -3.74
CA THR A 2 -25.98 -14.14 -3.88
C THR A 2 -25.20 -13.19 -2.95
N GLN A 3 -25.84 -12.20 -2.34
CA GLN A 3 -25.16 -11.22 -1.47
C GLN A 3 -24.91 -11.66 -0.01
N LEU A 4 -25.61 -12.68 0.47
CA LEU A 4 -25.52 -13.16 1.86
C LEU A 4 -24.32 -14.10 2.12
N ILE A 5 -23.70 -14.64 1.06
CA ILE A 5 -22.58 -15.57 1.21
C ILE A 5 -21.24 -14.82 1.42
N GLY A 6 -21.13 -13.59 0.90
CA GLY A 6 -19.91 -12.75 1.04
C GLY A 6 -19.70 -12.23 2.46
N THR A 7 -20.75 -11.75 3.10
CA THR A 7 -20.69 -11.16 4.45
C THR A 7 -20.39 -12.18 5.54
N GLY A 8 -20.86 -13.41 5.40
CA GLY A 8 -20.60 -14.48 6.38
C GLY A 8 -19.14 -14.96 6.37
N LYS A 9 -18.50 -15.03 5.20
CA LYS A 9 -17.07 -15.38 5.10
C LYS A 9 -16.16 -14.27 5.62
N LEU A 10 -16.45 -13.01 5.32
CA LEU A 10 -15.75 -11.85 5.87
C LEU A 10 -15.85 -11.81 7.40
N HIS A 11 -17.00 -12.09 7.97
CA HIS A 11 -17.19 -12.10 9.42
C HIS A 11 -16.41 -13.24 10.10
N LEU A 12 -16.33 -14.41 9.50
CA LEU A 12 -15.54 -15.54 10.00
C LEU A 12 -14.03 -15.30 9.87
N CYS A 13 -13.58 -14.72 8.74
CA CYS A 13 -12.19 -14.30 8.58
C CYS A 13 -11.82 -13.19 9.56
N SER A 14 -12.66 -12.16 9.73
CA SER A 14 -12.43 -11.09 10.69
C SER A 14 -12.37 -11.61 12.13
N GLN A 15 -13.23 -12.55 12.52
CA GLN A 15 -13.18 -13.14 13.86
C GLN A 15 -11.97 -14.05 14.07
N ALA A 16 -11.57 -14.82 13.06
CA ALA A 16 -10.35 -15.63 13.12
C ALA A 16 -9.10 -14.73 13.21
N ILE A 17 -9.06 -13.65 12.42
CA ILE A 17 -7.98 -12.67 12.46
C ILE A 17 -8.00 -11.88 13.77
N LEU A 18 -9.16 -11.47 14.29
CA LEU A 18 -9.28 -10.83 15.60
C LEU A 18 -8.82 -11.74 16.74
N GLN A 19 -9.12 -13.05 16.68
CA GLN A 19 -8.59 -14.01 17.64
C GLN A 19 -7.08 -14.21 17.49
N LEU A 20 -6.55 -14.16 16.28
CA LEU A 20 -5.12 -14.23 15.99
C LEU A 20 -4.40 -12.95 16.44
N VAL A 21 -4.95 -11.76 16.18
CA VAL A 21 -4.42 -10.46 16.66
C VAL A 21 -4.48 -10.38 18.18
N GLY A 22 -5.59 -10.77 18.80
CA GLY A 22 -5.71 -10.81 20.25
C GLY A 22 -4.72 -11.78 20.94
N ARG A 23 -4.33 -12.84 20.25
CA ARG A 23 -3.28 -13.79 20.70
C ARG A 23 -1.88 -13.33 20.31
N SER A 24 -1.72 -12.50 19.30
CA SER A 24 -0.47 -12.14 18.65
C SER A 24 0.12 -10.79 19.09
N LEU A 25 -0.57 -10.04 19.94
CA LEU A 25 0.10 -8.97 20.70
C LEU A 25 1.27 -9.52 21.56
N ALA A 26 1.38 -10.84 21.69
CA ALA A 26 2.51 -11.54 22.29
C ALA A 26 3.48 -12.18 21.29
N SER A 27 3.12 -12.28 19.99
CA SER A 27 4.01 -12.76 18.92
C SER A 27 3.44 -12.41 17.54
N ALA A 28 4.15 -11.60 16.76
CA ALA A 28 3.77 -11.09 15.42
C ALA A 28 3.58 -12.19 14.34
N HIS A 29 3.93 -13.43 14.65
CA HIS A 29 4.06 -14.55 13.71
C HIS A 29 2.84 -14.94 12.86
N PRO A 30 1.59 -14.97 13.36
CA PRO A 30 0.49 -15.50 12.55
C PRO A 30 0.02 -14.57 11.43
N LEU A 31 0.08 -13.24 11.63
CA LEU A 31 -0.35 -12.27 10.61
C LEU A 31 0.64 -12.17 9.44
N ASN A 32 1.93 -12.27 9.74
CA ASN A 32 2.98 -12.27 8.73
C ASN A 32 2.78 -13.41 7.74
N GLY A 33 2.48 -14.63 8.19
CA GLY A 33 2.26 -15.78 7.31
C GLY A 33 1.10 -15.60 6.31
N TYR A 34 0.05 -14.86 6.66
CA TYR A 34 -1.03 -14.54 5.72
C TYR A 34 -0.62 -13.49 4.69
N LEU A 35 0.13 -12.47 5.10
CA LEU A 35 0.66 -11.46 4.18
C LEU A 35 1.69 -12.08 3.23
N ASP A 36 2.63 -12.86 3.74
CA ASP A 36 3.66 -13.51 2.93
C ASP A 36 3.06 -14.46 1.87
N SER A 37 1.91 -15.08 2.15
CA SER A 37 1.21 -15.93 1.19
C SER A 37 0.74 -15.20 -0.06
N ILE A 38 0.63 -13.86 -0.03
CA ILE A 38 0.26 -13.04 -1.20
C ILE A 38 1.34 -13.11 -2.26
N ASP A 39 2.61 -13.08 -1.87
CA ASP A 39 3.74 -13.15 -2.78
C ASP A 39 3.90 -14.55 -3.40
N GLU A 40 3.53 -15.60 -2.66
CA GLU A 40 3.60 -17.00 -3.14
C GLU A 40 2.48 -17.37 -4.11
N PHE A 41 1.24 -16.94 -3.84
CA PHE A 41 0.05 -17.40 -4.56
C PHE A 41 -0.55 -16.40 -5.54
N GLY A 42 0.10 -15.22 -5.72
CA GLY A 42 -0.33 -14.21 -6.69
C GLY A 42 -1.71 -13.64 -6.36
N GLY A 43 -1.75 -12.72 -5.47
CA GLY A 43 -2.65 -11.58 -5.27
C GLY A 43 -4.17 -11.70 -5.39
N GLY A 44 -4.76 -12.84 -5.63
CA GLY A 44 -6.20 -12.98 -5.83
C GLY A 44 -7.06 -12.38 -4.69
N TRP A 45 -7.82 -13.21 -4.00
CA TRP A 45 -8.69 -12.75 -2.89
C TRP A 45 -7.93 -12.13 -1.70
N ALA A 46 -6.69 -12.58 -1.46
CA ALA A 46 -5.87 -12.07 -0.35
C ALA A 46 -5.47 -10.60 -0.54
N GLY A 47 -5.26 -10.15 -1.79
CA GLY A 47 -4.93 -8.76 -2.09
C GLY A 47 -6.10 -7.78 -1.88
N GLU A 48 -7.34 -8.24 -1.94
CA GLU A 48 -8.54 -7.38 -1.76
C GLU A 48 -9.20 -7.56 -0.39
N ASP A 49 -9.35 -8.80 0.07
CA ASP A 49 -10.12 -9.09 1.29
C ASP A 49 -9.29 -8.88 2.56
N LEU A 50 -7.98 -9.12 2.50
CA LEU A 50 -7.11 -8.97 3.68
C LEU A 50 -6.97 -7.51 4.13
N PRO A 51 -6.75 -6.51 3.27
CA PRO A 51 -6.77 -5.10 3.65
C PRO A 51 -8.10 -4.67 4.28
N ARG A 52 -9.22 -5.14 3.74
CA ARG A 52 -10.56 -4.87 4.31
C ARG A 52 -10.72 -5.49 5.70
N ALA A 53 -10.17 -6.68 5.91
CA ALA A 53 -10.18 -7.31 7.23
C ALA A 53 -9.37 -6.49 8.24
N PHE A 54 -8.22 -5.92 7.85
CA PHE A 54 -7.46 -5.01 8.70
C PHE A 54 -8.25 -3.73 9.03
N GLY A 55 -8.97 -3.16 8.05
CA GLY A 55 -9.91 -2.06 8.30
C GLY A 55 -10.93 -2.41 9.38
N ALA A 56 -11.53 -3.60 9.33
CA ALA A 56 -12.49 -4.06 10.33
C ALA A 56 -11.87 -4.36 11.71
N ILE A 57 -10.60 -4.78 11.76
CA ILE A 57 -9.83 -4.97 13.00
C ILE A 57 -9.55 -3.63 13.67
N GLY A 58 -9.22 -2.61 12.88
CA GLY A 58 -9.04 -1.25 13.34
C GLY A 58 -7.66 -0.94 13.95
N PRO A 59 -7.59 0.08 14.83
CA PRO A 59 -6.34 0.69 15.28
C PRO A 59 -5.33 -0.26 15.90
N VAL A 60 -5.78 -1.36 16.51
CA VAL A 60 -4.90 -2.36 17.14
C VAL A 60 -3.95 -3.05 16.15
N ALA A 61 -4.30 -3.07 14.85
CA ALA A 61 -3.46 -3.65 13.81
C ALA A 61 -2.35 -2.69 13.31
N VAL A 62 -2.45 -1.38 13.57
CA VAL A 62 -1.49 -0.38 13.06
C VAL A 62 -0.05 -0.71 13.45
N PRO A 63 0.31 -1.00 14.72
CA PRO A 63 1.69 -1.30 15.08
C PRO A 63 2.26 -2.54 14.35
N VAL A 64 1.43 -3.56 14.13
CA VAL A 64 1.84 -4.80 13.45
C VAL A 64 2.09 -4.56 11.98
N LEU A 65 1.18 -3.85 11.30
CA LEU A 65 1.35 -3.50 9.87
C LEU A 65 2.52 -2.54 9.64
N SER A 66 2.73 -1.60 10.56
CA SER A 66 3.88 -0.68 10.52
C SER A 66 5.20 -1.45 10.63
N ALA A 67 5.31 -2.38 11.58
CA ALA A 67 6.48 -3.22 11.75
C ALA A 67 6.72 -4.12 10.53
N TYR A 68 5.64 -4.67 9.94
CA TYR A 68 5.71 -5.48 8.73
C TYR A 68 6.26 -4.68 7.54
N LEU A 69 5.79 -3.46 7.32
CA LEU A 69 6.25 -2.60 6.24
C LEU A 69 7.75 -2.24 6.32
N VAL A 70 8.31 -2.17 7.52
CA VAL A 70 9.72 -1.80 7.71
C VAL A 70 10.66 -2.98 7.51
N ASP A 71 10.20 -4.21 7.70
CA ASP A 71 11.01 -5.41 7.55
C ASP A 71 11.33 -5.68 6.06
N PRO A 72 12.62 -5.66 5.66
CA PRO A 72 13.01 -5.84 4.26
C PRO A 72 12.89 -7.29 3.77
N SER A 73 12.57 -8.24 4.65
CA SER A 73 12.41 -9.67 4.28
C SER A 73 11.10 -9.96 3.54
N HIS A 74 10.12 -9.05 3.62
CA HIS A 74 8.82 -9.22 3.00
C HIS A 74 8.80 -8.77 1.54
N GLY A 75 7.95 -9.44 0.75
CA GLY A 75 7.83 -9.20 -0.68
C GLY A 75 7.04 -7.93 -1.02
N LEU A 76 7.09 -7.57 -2.32
CA LEU A 76 6.43 -6.37 -2.85
C LEU A 76 4.92 -6.37 -2.56
N TRP A 77 4.24 -7.46 -2.91
CA TRP A 77 2.78 -7.51 -2.88
C TRP A 77 2.23 -7.61 -1.47
N SER A 78 2.93 -8.31 -0.60
CA SER A 78 2.59 -8.40 0.82
C SER A 78 2.76 -7.04 1.52
N CYS A 79 3.83 -6.29 1.20
CA CYS A 79 4.01 -4.93 1.67
C CYS A 79 2.93 -3.98 1.12
N ALA A 80 2.55 -4.11 -0.15
CA ALA A 80 1.47 -3.33 -0.75
C ALA A 80 0.13 -3.61 -0.04
N ALA A 81 -0.17 -4.87 0.27
CA ALA A 81 -1.37 -5.22 1.04
C ALA A 81 -1.35 -4.68 2.48
N ALA A 82 -0.18 -4.64 3.12
CA ALA A 82 -0.03 -4.03 4.44
C ALA A 82 -0.26 -2.50 4.39
N ALA A 83 0.27 -1.82 3.36
CA ALA A 83 0.02 -0.40 3.14
C ALA A 83 -1.47 -0.11 2.87
N GLU A 84 -2.12 -0.94 2.06
CA GLU A 84 -3.55 -0.87 1.81
C GLU A 84 -4.36 -1.11 3.10
N GLY A 85 -3.93 -2.04 3.95
CA GLY A 85 -4.52 -2.27 5.28
C GLY A 85 -4.45 -1.03 6.18
N LEU A 86 -3.31 -0.36 6.24
CA LEU A 86 -3.17 0.90 6.98
C LEU A 86 -4.09 1.99 6.44
N LYS A 87 -4.22 2.10 5.12
CA LYS A 87 -5.18 3.01 4.48
C LYS A 87 -6.61 2.70 4.93
N GLN A 88 -7.04 1.45 4.85
CA GLN A 88 -8.38 1.01 5.24
C GLN A 88 -8.67 1.32 6.72
N ILE A 89 -7.69 1.12 7.60
CA ILE A 89 -7.81 1.47 9.02
C ILE A 89 -7.99 2.99 9.17
N GLY A 90 -7.14 3.79 8.54
CA GLY A 90 -7.19 5.25 8.66
C GLY A 90 -8.47 5.87 8.11
N GLN A 91 -9.08 5.26 7.07
CA GLN A 91 -10.37 5.68 6.52
C GLN A 91 -11.56 5.31 7.42
N GLN A 92 -11.53 4.12 8.03
CA GLN A 92 -12.62 3.62 8.86
C GLN A 92 -12.55 4.09 10.31
N HIS A 93 -11.35 4.46 10.79
CA HIS A 93 -11.06 4.85 12.17
C HIS A 93 -10.32 6.20 12.19
N PRO A 94 -11.04 7.33 12.23
CA PRO A 94 -10.44 8.67 12.18
C PRO A 94 -9.40 8.92 13.28
N GLU A 95 -9.56 8.29 14.45
CA GLU A 95 -8.61 8.37 15.56
C GLU A 95 -7.26 7.70 15.26
N ALA A 96 -7.23 6.73 14.35
CA ALA A 96 -6.01 6.05 13.91
C ALA A 96 -5.37 6.69 12.68
N ARG A 97 -6.08 7.59 11.97
CA ARG A 97 -5.63 8.18 10.69
C ARG A 97 -4.20 8.72 10.77
N VAL A 98 -3.91 9.51 11.80
CA VAL A 98 -2.56 10.11 11.97
C VAL A 98 -1.49 9.02 12.12
N GLY A 99 -1.74 7.98 12.90
CA GLY A 99 -0.82 6.86 13.08
C GLY A 99 -0.57 6.10 11.77
N CYS A 100 -1.61 5.88 10.96
CA CYS A 100 -1.50 5.25 9.64
C CYS A 100 -0.67 6.12 8.67
N ILE A 101 -0.91 7.43 8.64
CA ILE A 101 -0.14 8.37 7.80
C ILE A 101 1.33 8.37 8.19
N VAL A 102 1.63 8.43 9.49
CA VAL A 102 3.02 8.40 9.99
C VAL A 102 3.72 7.12 9.54
N ALA A 103 3.09 5.94 9.71
CA ALA A 103 3.67 4.67 9.30
C ALA A 103 3.97 4.62 7.78
N LEU A 104 3.02 5.07 6.96
CA LEU A 104 3.19 5.13 5.50
C LEU A 104 4.28 6.14 5.09
N ALA A 105 4.30 7.33 5.70
CA ALA A 105 5.27 8.38 5.40
C ALA A 105 6.70 8.00 5.83
N GLU A 106 6.87 7.35 6.98
CA GLU A 106 8.16 6.84 7.45
C GLU A 106 8.72 5.77 6.50
N ARG A 107 7.86 4.87 5.99
CA ARG A 107 8.28 3.90 4.98
C ARG A 107 8.65 4.57 3.66
N LEU A 108 7.86 5.54 3.19
CA LEU A 108 8.13 6.29 1.98
C LEU A 108 9.42 7.13 2.07
N ALA A 109 9.81 7.56 3.27
CA ALA A 109 11.08 8.26 3.48
C ALA A 109 12.30 7.40 3.09
N GLN A 110 12.14 6.07 3.03
CA GLN A 110 13.14 5.10 2.58
C GLN A 110 12.96 4.73 1.09
N SER A 111 12.26 5.54 0.32
CA SER A 111 11.85 5.26 -1.08
C SER A 111 13.00 4.87 -2.02
N ALA A 112 14.23 5.28 -1.75
CA ALA A 112 15.40 4.89 -2.53
C ALA A 112 15.70 3.38 -2.47
N GLU A 113 15.32 2.72 -1.38
CA GLU A 113 15.54 1.29 -1.13
C GLU A 113 14.35 0.43 -1.59
N LEU A 114 13.19 1.07 -1.84
CA LEU A 114 11.95 0.39 -2.19
C LEU A 114 11.80 0.21 -3.70
N ASP A 115 10.98 -0.77 -4.09
CA ASP A 115 10.49 -0.88 -5.47
C ASP A 115 9.61 0.35 -5.80
N PRO A 116 9.76 0.99 -6.98
CA PRO A 116 8.91 2.11 -7.40
C PRO A 116 7.41 1.80 -7.37
N THR A 117 7.03 0.54 -7.59
CA THR A 117 5.65 0.07 -7.51
C THR A 117 5.12 0.16 -6.08
N LEU A 118 5.92 -0.27 -5.08
CA LEU A 118 5.54 -0.14 -3.67
C LEU A 118 5.42 1.33 -3.25
N ASN A 119 6.35 2.18 -3.70
CA ASN A 119 6.24 3.62 -3.48
C ASN A 119 4.93 4.19 -4.05
N GLY A 120 4.51 3.73 -5.23
CA GLY A 120 3.23 4.08 -5.84
C GLY A 120 2.04 3.69 -4.96
N PHE A 121 2.01 2.46 -4.43
CA PHE A 121 0.93 2.02 -3.53
C PHE A 121 0.90 2.79 -2.21
N ILE A 122 2.06 3.08 -1.62
CA ILE A 122 2.15 3.89 -0.39
C ILE A 122 1.61 5.30 -0.65
N ILE A 123 2.01 5.93 -1.76
CA ILE A 123 1.54 7.27 -2.14
C ILE A 123 0.02 7.25 -2.40
N SER A 124 -0.50 6.23 -3.11
CA SER A 124 -1.95 6.06 -3.30
C SER A 124 -2.69 5.99 -1.96
N GLY A 125 -2.16 5.24 -1.00
CA GLY A 125 -2.72 5.18 0.35
C GLY A 125 -2.72 6.53 1.07
N LEU A 126 -1.65 7.32 0.93
CA LEU A 126 -1.54 8.66 1.50
C LEU A 126 -2.52 9.64 0.84
N ILE A 127 -2.74 9.54 -0.49
CA ILE A 127 -3.76 10.32 -1.21
C ILE A 127 -5.16 10.00 -0.67
N ASP A 128 -5.49 8.73 -0.57
CA ASP A 128 -6.79 8.26 -0.10
C ASP A 128 -7.07 8.62 1.37
N LEU A 129 -6.01 8.87 2.14
CA LEU A 129 -6.07 9.41 3.49
C LEU A 129 -6.06 10.95 3.52
N GLU A 130 -6.04 11.62 2.37
CA GLU A 130 -5.94 13.09 2.26
C GLU A 130 -4.75 13.65 3.07
N ALA A 131 -3.59 12.97 3.01
CA ALA A 131 -2.43 13.21 3.86
C ALA A 131 -1.59 14.39 3.36
N VAL A 132 -2.10 15.62 3.46
CA VAL A 132 -1.37 16.83 3.09
C VAL A 132 -0.09 17.02 3.93
N GLU A 133 -0.05 16.49 5.13
CA GLU A 133 1.11 16.46 6.02
C GLU A 133 2.29 15.64 5.48
N ALA A 134 2.04 14.69 4.57
CA ALA A 134 3.05 13.84 3.93
C ALA A 134 3.56 14.38 2.57
N VAL A 135 3.10 15.55 2.14
CA VAL A 135 3.41 16.14 0.82
C VAL A 135 4.91 16.21 0.56
N VAL A 136 5.70 16.63 1.53
CA VAL A 136 7.16 16.81 1.37
C VAL A 136 7.87 15.49 1.06
N VAL A 137 7.47 14.39 1.70
CA VAL A 137 8.08 13.07 1.43
C VAL A 137 7.62 12.51 0.08
N MET A 138 6.36 12.72 -0.29
CA MET A 138 5.87 12.35 -1.62
C MET A 138 6.61 13.12 -2.73
N GLU A 139 6.72 14.44 -2.63
CA GLU A 139 7.43 15.28 -3.60
C GLU A 139 8.89 14.83 -3.81
N ARG A 140 9.60 14.54 -2.71
CA ARG A 140 10.97 14.03 -2.78
C ARG A 140 11.05 12.69 -3.52
N THR A 141 10.08 11.80 -3.32
CA THR A 141 10.04 10.49 -3.99
C THR A 141 9.82 10.65 -5.49
N PHE A 142 8.93 11.57 -5.92
CA PHE A 142 8.75 11.92 -7.33
C PHE A 142 9.99 12.58 -7.92
N ALA A 143 10.61 13.54 -7.22
CA ALA A 143 11.82 14.21 -7.68
C ALA A 143 13.01 13.25 -7.86
N ALA A 144 13.04 12.15 -7.10
CA ALA A 144 14.03 11.09 -7.21
C ALA A 144 13.71 10.04 -8.30
N ASP A 145 12.60 10.20 -9.07
CA ASP A 145 12.12 9.25 -10.08
C ASP A 145 11.93 7.83 -9.52
N ARG A 146 11.39 7.75 -8.29
CA ARG A 146 11.20 6.50 -7.54
C ARG A 146 9.73 6.07 -7.41
N VAL A 147 8.85 6.50 -8.34
CA VAL A 147 7.42 6.19 -8.32
C VAL A 147 7.00 5.52 -9.62
N ASP A 148 6.23 4.45 -9.52
CA ASP A 148 5.53 3.89 -10.67
C ASP A 148 4.31 4.77 -11.00
N LEU A 149 4.45 5.60 -12.04
CA LEU A 149 3.42 6.54 -12.46
C LEU A 149 2.14 5.86 -12.98
N SER A 150 2.15 4.55 -13.22
CA SER A 150 0.94 3.83 -13.62
C SER A 150 -0.07 3.66 -12.48
N ILE A 151 0.37 3.84 -11.23
CA ILE A 151 -0.45 3.68 -10.02
C ILE A 151 -1.07 5.01 -9.61
N THR A 152 -0.27 6.06 -9.53
CA THR A 152 -0.69 7.36 -8.96
C THR A 152 -0.80 8.49 -9.97
N GLY A 153 -0.36 8.28 -11.21
CA GLY A 153 -0.06 9.37 -12.13
C GLY A 153 1.24 10.09 -11.76
N ASP A 154 1.43 11.30 -12.28
CA ASP A 154 2.58 12.13 -11.98
C ASP A 154 2.35 13.03 -10.75
N TRP A 155 3.36 13.82 -10.39
CA TRP A 155 3.29 14.69 -9.22
C TRP A 155 2.12 15.70 -9.29
N GLN A 156 1.75 16.20 -10.49
CA GLN A 156 0.60 17.11 -10.61
C GLN A 156 -0.73 16.39 -10.39
N ASP A 157 -0.85 15.12 -10.78
CA ASP A 157 -2.05 14.33 -10.48
C ASP A 157 -2.22 14.17 -8.96
N VAL A 158 -1.12 13.93 -8.23
CA VAL A 158 -1.13 13.85 -6.75
C VAL A 158 -1.49 15.18 -6.12
N GLN A 159 -0.90 16.30 -6.59
CA GLN A 159 -1.23 17.64 -6.08
C GLN A 159 -2.71 17.99 -6.28
N ILE A 160 -3.28 17.60 -7.43
CA ILE A 160 -4.71 17.82 -7.69
C ILE A 160 -5.56 16.97 -6.75
N ALA A 161 -5.21 15.69 -6.57
CA ALA A 161 -5.92 14.77 -5.69
C ALA A 161 -5.93 15.25 -4.23
N LEU A 162 -4.85 15.90 -3.78
CA LEU A 162 -4.73 16.50 -2.45
C LEU A 162 -5.29 17.93 -2.34
N GLY A 163 -5.85 18.48 -3.43
CA GLY A 163 -6.38 19.83 -3.44
C GLY A 163 -5.33 20.94 -3.41
N LEU A 164 -4.05 20.63 -3.66
CA LEU A 164 -2.94 21.58 -3.67
C LEU A 164 -2.80 22.30 -5.02
N LEU A 165 -3.35 21.70 -6.07
CA LEU A 165 -3.38 22.24 -7.41
C LEU A 165 -4.80 22.13 -7.97
N VAL A 166 -5.34 23.21 -8.55
CA VAL A 166 -6.71 23.23 -9.08
C VAL A 166 -6.80 22.52 -10.43
N GLU A 167 -5.81 22.75 -11.29
CA GLU A 167 -5.74 22.19 -12.64
C GLU A 167 -4.30 21.92 -13.06
N ARG A 168 -4.11 21.03 -14.01
CA ARG A 168 -2.78 20.70 -14.52
C ARG A 168 -2.17 21.89 -15.26
N GLN A 169 -0.87 22.08 -15.03
CA GLN A 169 -0.06 23.11 -15.68
C GLN A 169 0.78 22.56 -16.83
N THR A 170 1.03 21.23 -16.86
CA THR A 170 1.81 20.55 -17.89
C THR A 170 1.03 19.38 -18.50
N PRO A 171 1.27 19.02 -19.77
CA PRO A 171 0.67 17.82 -20.36
C PRO A 171 1.02 16.56 -19.54
N ARG A 172 0.08 15.61 -19.47
CA ARG A 172 0.36 14.30 -18.83
C ARG A 172 1.54 13.61 -19.51
N PRO A 173 2.49 13.05 -18.73
CA PRO A 173 3.51 12.18 -19.29
C PRO A 173 2.85 11.05 -20.07
N LYS A 174 3.37 10.74 -21.27
CA LYS A 174 2.95 9.55 -21.99
C LYS A 174 3.49 8.35 -21.23
N LEU A 175 2.63 7.69 -20.47
CA LEU A 175 2.95 6.39 -19.88
C LEU A 175 3.14 5.42 -21.04
N HIS A 176 4.40 5.17 -21.38
CA HIS A 176 4.70 4.05 -22.25
C HIS A 176 4.30 2.80 -21.50
N ARG A 177 3.21 2.15 -21.94
CA ARG A 177 2.85 0.79 -21.55
C ARG A 177 3.90 -0.18 -22.12
N GLY A 178 5.14 -0.01 -21.72
CA GLY A 178 6.26 -0.82 -22.16
C GLY A 178 7.17 -1.03 -20.97
N LEU A 179 7.39 -2.30 -20.67
CA LEU A 179 8.42 -2.88 -19.83
C LEU A 179 9.24 -1.84 -19.04
N SER A 180 9.29 -1.98 -17.71
CA SER A 180 10.20 -1.16 -16.89
C SER A 180 11.59 -1.07 -17.56
N PRO A 181 12.35 0.01 -17.35
CA PRO A 181 13.67 0.20 -17.95
C PRO A 181 14.54 -1.06 -17.84
N ARG A 182 14.48 -1.74 -16.72
CA ARG A 182 15.18 -3.01 -16.47
C ARG A 182 14.73 -4.15 -17.40
N ARG A 183 13.44 -4.27 -17.71
CA ARG A 183 12.92 -5.25 -18.68
C ARG A 183 13.21 -4.86 -20.13
N GLN A 184 13.39 -3.57 -20.40
CA GLN A 184 13.85 -3.10 -21.72
C GLN A 184 15.32 -3.47 -21.96
N GLU A 185 16.17 -3.31 -20.94
CA GLU A 185 17.59 -3.73 -20.99
C GLU A 185 17.72 -5.25 -21.14
N GLU A 186 16.94 -6.03 -20.37
CA GLU A 186 16.92 -7.50 -20.48
C GLU A 186 16.39 -7.97 -21.85
N ALA A 187 15.41 -7.27 -22.43
CA ALA A 187 14.89 -7.58 -23.76
C ALA A 187 15.88 -7.25 -24.86
N GLN A 188 16.65 -6.15 -24.71
CA GLN A 188 17.72 -5.78 -25.66
C GLN A 188 18.92 -6.74 -25.59
N GLN A 189 19.29 -7.21 -24.38
CA GLN A 189 20.35 -8.20 -24.18
C GLN A 189 20.02 -9.58 -24.75
N ARG A 190 18.75 -9.94 -24.90
CA ARG A 190 18.30 -11.20 -25.50
C ARG A 190 18.29 -11.17 -27.06
N GLN A 191 18.40 -9.99 -27.66
CA GLN A 191 18.38 -9.81 -29.11
C GLN A 191 19.78 -9.57 -29.70
N ALA A 192 20.81 -9.46 -28.87
CA ALA A 192 22.22 -9.32 -29.22
C ALA A 192 22.96 -10.64 -29.08
#